data_45d229991604cc03e577c63624b40987
#
_entry.id   45d229991604cc03e577c63624b40987
#
_cell.length_a   1.000
_cell.length_b   1.000
_cell.length_c   1.000
_cell.angle_alpha   90.00
_cell.angle_beta   90.00
_cell.angle_gamma   90.00
#
_symmetry.space_group_name_H-M   'P 1'
#
loop_
_entity.id
_entity.type
_entity.pdbx_description
1 polymer ?
#
loop_
_entity_poly.entity_id
_entity_poly.type
_entity_poly.pdbx_seq_one_letter_code
_entity_poly.pdbx_strand_id
1 'polypeptide(L)'
;MDRAGVDPHEELGLKADATLAQVKKAYRQLAARWHPDRNADPQAVRRMQRINEAYRQLCERVAAMAGDAEAEAPVEPDPTPPPPSPPSPHAGAKAKRKWWERDWGKPRWEPDGEAAPRPLAHEAEITLEAAAMGCTHRVQGLITDLCPDCEGVGRWVSPRTLCQACDGEGRVPGTRSGSWVTCAPCGGDGHERQACASCGGSGELTSARAYHYEVRIPAGVRDGQTVVLRGQGQRCGARQADLVLTIRLREHPLFTWRADQTLSCTVPVDLFTVLAHGVVQVPTLEGHLIKLALADGAEQTLPGMGFPNKDGSRGPLHVVLQTLTPTTYSATQQALLAKLAASIQADPLPACPELAAWQAQLRQHARS
;
A
#
# COMPACT_ATOMS: atom_id res chain seq x y z
N MET A 1 32.35 -25.84 26.13
CA MET A 1 31.81 -25.78 27.50
C MET A 1 30.34 -25.33 27.39
N ASP A 2 29.53 -26.28 27.39
CA ASP A 2 28.09 -26.47 27.67
C ASP A 2 27.16 -25.26 27.52
N ARG A 3 26.55 -25.15 26.34
CA ARG A 3 25.23 -24.54 26.17
C ARG A 3 24.18 -25.58 26.49
N ALA A 4 23.82 -25.74 27.76
CA ALA A 4 22.61 -26.44 28.17
C ALA A 4 21.42 -25.65 27.62
N GLY A 5 20.84 -26.12 26.54
CA GLY A 5 19.65 -25.56 25.93
C GLY A 5 18.47 -25.78 26.84
N VAL A 6 17.96 -24.71 27.45
CA VAL A 6 16.67 -24.76 28.13
C VAL A 6 15.58 -25.08 27.11
N ASP A 7 14.72 -26.05 27.41
CA ASP A 7 13.64 -26.45 26.47
C ASP A 7 12.74 -25.22 26.21
N PRO A 8 12.52 -24.85 24.93
CA PRO A 8 11.67 -23.71 24.57
C PRO A 8 10.25 -23.78 25.16
N HIS A 9 9.72 -24.98 25.38
CA HIS A 9 8.40 -25.17 26.03
C HIS A 9 8.44 -24.80 27.51
N GLU A 10 9.51 -25.15 28.23
CA GLU A 10 9.69 -24.81 29.63
C GLU A 10 9.89 -23.30 29.82
N GLU A 11 10.64 -22.62 28.93
CA GLU A 11 10.84 -21.16 29.03
C GLU A 11 9.54 -20.36 28.84
N LEU A 12 8.61 -20.87 28.02
CA LEU A 12 7.27 -20.29 27.86
C LEU A 12 6.22 -20.86 28.84
N GLY A 13 6.59 -21.83 29.69
CA GLY A 13 5.69 -22.49 30.64
C GLY A 13 4.59 -23.32 29.99
N LEU A 14 4.90 -23.94 28.85
CA LEU A 14 3.98 -24.72 28.04
C LEU A 14 4.34 -26.21 28.05
N LYS A 15 3.35 -27.08 27.79
CA LYS A 15 3.58 -28.49 27.57
C LYS A 15 4.09 -28.73 26.12
N ALA A 16 4.73 -29.89 25.89
CA ALA A 16 5.32 -30.23 24.61
C ALA A 16 4.29 -30.38 23.45
N ASP A 17 3.01 -30.52 23.77
CA ASP A 17 1.88 -30.64 22.86
C ASP A 17 1.11 -29.31 22.63
N ALA A 18 1.69 -28.19 23.03
CA ALA A 18 1.04 -26.89 22.95
C ALA A 18 0.78 -26.44 21.51
N THR A 19 -0.45 -25.99 21.23
CA THR A 19 -0.85 -25.44 19.94
C THR A 19 -0.24 -24.06 19.68
N LEU A 20 -0.13 -23.65 18.41
CA LEU A 20 0.39 -22.32 18.03
C LEU A 20 -0.37 -21.18 18.72
N ALA A 21 -1.67 -21.33 18.91
CA ALA A 21 -2.49 -20.34 19.63
C ALA A 21 -2.09 -20.22 21.11
N GLN A 22 -1.76 -21.33 21.76
CA GLN A 22 -1.29 -21.35 23.14
C GLN A 22 0.12 -20.76 23.27
N VAL A 23 1.02 -21.03 22.32
CA VAL A 23 2.36 -20.45 22.23
C VAL A 23 2.27 -18.91 22.09
N LYS A 24 1.43 -18.40 21.17
CA LYS A 24 1.18 -16.96 21.00
C LYS A 24 0.58 -16.30 22.24
N LYS A 25 -0.30 -17.00 22.96
CA LYS A 25 -0.92 -16.49 24.21
C LYS A 25 0.10 -16.40 25.34
N ALA A 26 0.90 -17.44 25.57
CA ALA A 26 1.93 -17.48 26.61
C ALA A 26 3.01 -16.41 26.35
N TYR A 27 3.47 -16.27 25.11
CA TYR A 27 4.42 -15.24 24.71
C TYR A 27 3.91 -13.84 25.08
N ARG A 28 2.66 -13.48 24.68
CA ARG A 28 2.08 -12.16 25.00
C ARG A 28 2.02 -11.88 26.52
N GLN A 29 1.70 -12.89 27.32
CA GLN A 29 1.64 -12.75 28.78
C GLN A 29 3.03 -12.53 29.39
N LEU A 30 4.03 -13.30 28.95
CA LEU A 30 5.40 -13.18 29.45
C LEU A 30 6.08 -11.90 28.95
N ALA A 31 5.86 -11.50 27.71
CA ALA A 31 6.36 -10.24 27.15
C ALA A 31 5.81 -9.03 27.90
N ALA A 32 4.52 -9.01 28.23
CA ALA A 32 3.91 -7.93 29.02
C ALA A 32 4.47 -7.84 30.46
N ARG A 33 4.88 -8.98 31.03
CA ARG A 33 5.43 -9.05 32.41
C ARG A 33 6.92 -8.69 32.45
N TRP A 34 7.70 -9.04 31.42
CA TRP A 34 9.15 -8.90 31.40
C TRP A 34 9.63 -7.82 30.43
N HIS A 35 8.72 -6.95 29.94
CA HIS A 35 9.12 -5.84 29.07
C HIS A 35 10.05 -4.87 29.80
N PRO A 36 11.20 -4.47 29.21
CA PRO A 36 12.19 -3.64 29.89
C PRO A 36 11.65 -2.26 30.32
N ASP A 37 10.67 -1.71 29.60
CA ASP A 37 10.04 -0.43 29.97
C ASP A 37 9.09 -0.51 31.17
N ARG A 38 8.67 -1.71 31.54
CA ARG A 38 7.69 -1.94 32.62
C ARG A 38 8.29 -2.66 33.83
N ASN A 39 9.44 -3.30 33.64
CA ASN A 39 10.10 -4.08 34.69
C ASN A 39 11.54 -3.56 34.88
N ALA A 40 11.80 -2.95 36.02
CA ALA A 40 13.08 -2.39 36.41
C ALA A 40 14.12 -3.44 36.86
N ASP A 41 13.81 -4.74 36.78
CA ASP A 41 14.72 -5.82 37.16
C ASP A 41 15.93 -5.85 36.19
N PRO A 42 17.17 -5.84 36.70
CA PRO A 42 18.37 -5.94 35.85
C PRO A 42 18.42 -7.21 34.98
N GLN A 43 17.66 -8.24 35.33
CA GLN A 43 17.55 -9.49 34.59
C GLN A 43 16.43 -9.48 33.54
N ALA A 44 15.55 -8.44 33.50
CA ALA A 44 14.39 -8.38 32.60
C ALA A 44 14.81 -8.47 31.13
N VAL A 45 15.87 -7.75 30.73
CA VAL A 45 16.40 -7.76 29.36
C VAL A 45 16.86 -9.16 28.95
N ARG A 46 17.64 -9.84 29.80
CA ARG A 46 18.12 -11.21 29.51
C ARG A 46 16.98 -12.22 29.44
N ARG A 47 15.97 -12.05 30.31
CA ARG A 47 14.81 -12.94 30.35
C ARG A 47 13.91 -12.72 29.14
N MET A 48 13.73 -11.49 28.71
CA MET A 48 12.99 -11.16 27.49
C MET A 48 13.67 -11.73 26.24
N GLN A 49 15.00 -11.69 26.17
CA GLN A 49 15.75 -12.30 25.05
C GLN A 49 15.53 -13.82 24.97
N ARG A 50 15.50 -14.52 26.10
CA ARG A 50 15.22 -15.97 26.15
C ARG A 50 13.78 -16.29 25.73
N ILE A 51 12.82 -15.49 26.20
CA ILE A 51 11.41 -15.63 25.81
C ILE A 51 11.23 -15.45 24.30
N ASN A 52 11.89 -14.46 23.69
CA ASN A 52 11.86 -14.22 22.25
C ASN A 52 12.48 -15.38 21.46
N GLU A 53 13.62 -15.90 21.92
CA GLU A 53 14.29 -17.02 21.28
C GLU A 53 13.48 -18.31 21.37
N ALA A 54 12.88 -18.60 22.53
CA ALA A 54 11.99 -19.75 22.72
C ALA A 54 10.75 -19.67 21.83
N TYR A 55 10.15 -18.49 21.73
CA TYR A 55 9.00 -18.26 20.84
C TYR A 55 9.35 -18.52 19.37
N ARG A 56 10.48 -18.01 18.89
CA ARG A 56 10.95 -18.21 17.51
C ARG A 56 11.15 -19.69 17.21
N GLN A 57 11.85 -20.42 18.08
CA GLN A 57 12.11 -21.84 17.91
C GLN A 57 10.84 -22.69 17.89
N LEU A 58 9.84 -22.37 18.72
CA LEU A 58 8.55 -23.05 18.72
C LEU A 58 7.73 -22.76 17.46
N CYS A 59 7.74 -21.52 16.97
CA CYS A 59 7.09 -21.19 15.71
C CYS A 59 7.73 -21.93 14.52
N GLU A 60 9.06 -22.02 14.46
CA GLU A 60 9.78 -22.77 13.42
C GLU A 60 9.48 -24.28 13.47
N ARG A 61 9.42 -24.88 14.68
CA ARG A 61 9.07 -26.31 14.85
C ARG A 61 7.63 -26.60 14.44
N VAL A 62 6.68 -25.75 14.81
CA VAL A 62 5.27 -25.92 14.42
C VAL A 62 5.07 -25.71 12.91
N ALA A 63 5.77 -24.77 12.30
CA ALA A 63 5.77 -24.57 10.86
C ALA A 63 6.36 -25.78 10.10
N ALA A 64 7.42 -26.39 10.64
CA ALA A 64 8.04 -27.60 10.07
C ALA A 64 7.16 -28.85 10.19
N MET A 65 6.27 -28.93 11.18
CA MET A 65 5.31 -30.03 11.37
C MET A 65 4.01 -29.86 10.58
N ALA A 66 3.71 -28.64 10.12
CA ALA A 66 2.55 -28.32 9.29
C ALA A 66 2.90 -28.32 7.79
N GLY A 67 3.67 -29.29 7.34
CA GLY A 67 3.89 -29.52 5.92
C GLY A 67 2.55 -29.74 5.21
N ASP A 68 2.29 -28.91 4.16
CA ASP A 68 1.15 -28.98 3.25
C ASP A 68 -0.22 -28.48 3.76
N ALA A 69 -0.31 -27.20 4.09
CA ALA A 69 -1.56 -26.43 3.95
C ALA A 69 -1.23 -24.94 3.89
N GLU A 70 -1.46 -24.34 2.74
CA GLU A 70 -1.54 -22.91 2.39
C GLU A 70 -0.56 -21.94 3.06
N ALA A 71 0.39 -21.48 2.25
CA ALA A 71 1.32 -20.41 2.56
C ALA A 71 0.56 -19.08 2.76
N GLU A 72 0.22 -18.76 3.98
CA GLU A 72 0.08 -17.35 4.39
C GLU A 72 1.48 -16.72 4.33
N ALA A 73 1.60 -15.68 3.52
CA ALA A 73 2.80 -14.87 3.35
C ALA A 73 3.38 -14.46 4.72
N PRO A 74 4.73 -14.42 4.85
CA PRO A 74 5.36 -13.95 6.07
C PRO A 74 4.92 -12.50 6.31
N VAL A 75 4.23 -12.27 7.41
CA VAL A 75 4.01 -10.94 7.96
C VAL A 75 5.38 -10.40 8.32
N GLU A 76 5.87 -9.46 7.52
CA GLU A 76 7.06 -8.67 7.85
C GLU A 76 6.88 -8.11 9.27
N PRO A 77 7.93 -8.12 10.11
CA PRO A 77 7.85 -7.48 11.41
C PRO A 77 7.54 -5.99 11.19
N ASP A 78 6.43 -5.55 11.79
CA ASP A 78 6.01 -4.15 11.86
C ASP A 78 7.24 -3.27 12.17
N PRO A 79 7.51 -2.22 11.38
CA PRO A 79 8.67 -1.37 11.62
C PRO A 79 8.61 -0.85 13.04
N THR A 80 9.67 -1.08 13.79
CA THR A 80 9.88 -0.54 15.14
C THR A 80 9.37 0.89 15.20
N PRO A 81 8.46 1.22 16.13
CA PRO A 81 8.02 2.60 16.30
C PRO A 81 9.25 3.49 16.53
N PRO A 82 9.28 4.68 15.95
CA PRO A 82 10.38 5.62 16.17
C PRO A 82 10.58 5.84 17.68
N PRO A 83 11.82 6.06 18.14
CA PRO A 83 12.10 6.29 19.55
C PRO A 83 11.22 7.43 20.06
N PRO A 84 10.67 7.32 21.29
CA PRO A 84 9.81 8.36 21.85
C PRO A 84 10.58 9.68 21.85
N SER A 85 9.95 10.71 21.31
CA SER A 85 10.47 12.07 21.36
C SER A 85 10.78 12.45 22.80
N PRO A 86 11.87 13.18 23.09
CA PRO A 86 12.19 13.60 24.44
C PRO A 86 10.99 14.37 25.04
N PRO A 87 10.68 14.18 26.32
CA PRO A 87 9.54 14.82 26.95
C PRO A 87 9.67 16.34 26.84
N SER A 88 8.62 16.97 26.30
CA SER A 88 8.51 18.41 26.25
C SER A 88 8.64 18.98 27.67
N PRO A 89 9.39 20.09 27.88
CA PRO A 89 9.68 20.65 29.21
C PRO A 89 8.47 21.28 29.93
N HIS A 90 7.25 21.07 29.47
CA HIS A 90 6.02 21.59 30.05
C HIS A 90 5.07 20.51 30.61
N ALA A 91 5.56 19.32 30.94
CA ALA A 91 4.83 18.42 31.82
C ALA A 91 4.84 19.04 33.25
N GLY A 92 4.04 20.07 33.42
CA GLY A 92 3.78 20.69 34.72
C GLY A 92 3.30 19.61 35.69
N ALA A 93 4.00 19.48 36.79
CA ALA A 93 3.65 18.64 37.92
C ALA A 93 2.14 18.78 38.19
N LYS A 94 1.37 17.70 37.99
CA LYS A 94 -0.01 17.60 38.49
C LYS A 94 0.07 17.69 40.00
N ALA A 95 -0.06 18.88 40.55
CA ALA A 95 -0.24 19.11 41.96
C ALA A 95 -1.36 18.17 42.43
N LYS A 96 -1.04 17.26 43.36
CA LYS A 96 -2.04 16.41 44.02
C LYS A 96 -3.03 17.34 44.72
N ARG A 97 -4.12 17.69 44.07
CA ARG A 97 -5.23 18.41 44.69
C ARG A 97 -5.70 17.58 45.86
N LYS A 98 -5.74 18.22 47.03
CA LYS A 98 -6.18 17.61 48.25
C LYS A 98 -7.61 17.09 48.06
N TRP A 99 -7.95 15.90 48.57
CA TRP A 99 -9.21 15.19 48.31
C TRP A 99 -10.48 15.97 48.71
N TRP A 100 -10.38 16.96 49.62
CA TRP A 100 -11.48 17.86 49.99
C TRP A 100 -11.72 19.03 49.05
N GLU A 101 -10.88 19.28 48.07
CA GLU A 101 -11.10 20.29 47.00
C GLU A 101 -11.92 19.73 45.83
N ARG A 102 -12.42 18.49 45.95
CA ARG A 102 -13.33 17.96 44.94
C ARG A 102 -14.68 18.62 45.09
N ASP A 103 -15.09 19.30 44.03
CA ASP A 103 -16.39 19.95 43.89
C ASP A 103 -17.49 18.84 43.87
N TRP A 104 -18.07 18.54 45.05
CA TRP A 104 -19.05 17.47 45.21
C TRP A 104 -20.45 17.84 44.74
N GLY A 105 -20.63 19.00 44.10
CA GLY A 105 -21.97 19.57 43.90
C GLY A 105 -22.48 19.69 42.46
N LYS A 106 -21.65 19.51 41.43
CA LYS A 106 -22.06 19.70 40.01
C LYS A 106 -21.74 18.48 39.17
N PRO A 107 -22.64 18.04 38.29
CA PRO A 107 -22.32 17.00 37.33
C PRO A 107 -21.17 17.48 36.46
N ARG A 108 -20.07 16.75 36.47
CA ARG A 108 -18.93 17.03 35.57
C ARG A 108 -19.21 16.29 34.27
N TRP A 109 -19.49 17.04 33.23
CA TRP A 109 -19.69 16.53 31.91
C TRP A 109 -18.33 16.30 31.22
N GLU A 110 -18.14 15.13 30.66
CA GLU A 110 -16.94 14.75 29.90
C GLU A 110 -17.38 14.23 28.52
N PRO A 111 -16.57 14.38 27.47
CA PRO A 111 -16.88 13.78 26.18
C PRO A 111 -17.05 12.25 26.33
N ASP A 112 -18.07 11.70 25.65
CA ASP A 112 -18.39 10.27 25.70
C ASP A 112 -17.42 9.45 24.83
N GLY A 113 -16.12 9.55 25.12
CA GLY A 113 -15.06 8.94 24.36
C GLY A 113 -14.18 9.97 23.66
N GLU A 114 -13.43 9.51 22.68
CA GLU A 114 -12.51 10.33 21.89
C GLU A 114 -12.63 9.96 20.41
N ALA A 115 -13.02 10.91 19.58
CA ALA A 115 -13.02 10.71 18.13
C ALA A 115 -11.69 11.14 17.53
N ALA A 116 -11.09 10.31 16.71
CA ALA A 116 -9.89 10.65 15.99
C ALA A 116 -10.22 11.37 14.68
N PRO A 117 -9.53 12.50 14.36
CA PRO A 117 -9.66 13.11 13.05
C PRO A 117 -9.34 12.13 11.93
N ARG A 118 -10.14 12.16 10.87
CA ARG A 118 -9.99 11.24 9.74
C ARG A 118 -8.99 11.79 8.71
N PRO A 119 -8.15 10.94 8.11
CA PRO A 119 -7.31 11.35 7.00
C PRO A 119 -8.18 11.75 5.81
N LEU A 120 -7.74 12.77 5.09
CA LEU A 120 -8.37 13.20 3.85
C LEU A 120 -7.74 12.41 2.70
N ALA A 121 -8.51 11.51 2.08
CA ALA A 121 -8.06 10.70 0.97
C ALA A 121 -8.43 11.35 -0.36
N HIS A 122 -7.45 11.46 -1.27
CA HIS A 122 -7.63 11.91 -2.64
C HIS A 122 -6.91 10.99 -3.61
N GLU A 123 -7.39 10.94 -4.85
CA GLU A 123 -6.71 10.30 -5.95
C GLU A 123 -6.24 11.35 -6.96
N ALA A 124 -4.99 11.22 -7.41
CA ALA A 124 -4.42 12.07 -8.44
C ALA A 124 -4.18 11.24 -9.68
N GLU A 125 -4.93 11.50 -10.74
CA GLU A 125 -4.64 10.94 -12.05
C GLU A 125 -3.58 11.78 -12.74
N ILE A 126 -2.43 11.16 -13.05
CA ILE A 126 -1.33 11.81 -13.75
C ILE A 126 -0.91 11.00 -14.97
N THR A 127 -0.32 11.67 -15.96
CA THR A 127 0.24 11.00 -17.14
C THR A 127 1.57 10.33 -16.80
N LEU A 128 1.98 9.40 -17.66
CA LEU A 128 3.25 8.66 -17.48
C LEU A 128 4.46 9.61 -17.52
N GLU A 129 4.42 10.62 -18.37
CA GLU A 129 5.47 11.64 -18.51
C GLU A 129 5.53 12.51 -17.24
N ALA A 130 4.37 12.94 -16.73
CA ALA A 130 4.30 13.72 -15.49
C ALA A 130 4.83 12.92 -14.30
N ALA A 131 4.56 11.62 -14.24
CA ALA A 131 5.11 10.73 -13.23
C ALA A 131 6.63 10.52 -13.38
N ALA A 132 7.12 10.50 -14.62
CA ALA A 132 8.55 10.34 -14.89
C ALA A 132 9.36 11.61 -14.56
N MET A 133 8.83 12.79 -14.83
CA MET A 133 9.54 14.06 -14.60
C MET A 133 9.25 14.69 -13.24
N GLY A 134 8.18 14.26 -12.59
CA GLY A 134 7.62 14.92 -11.43
C GLY A 134 6.70 16.08 -11.84
N CYS A 135 5.68 16.32 -11.04
CA CYS A 135 4.71 17.37 -11.31
C CYS A 135 4.15 17.96 -10.00
N THR A 136 3.40 19.06 -10.13
CA THR A 136 2.61 19.61 -9.03
C THR A 136 1.14 19.34 -9.30
N HIS A 137 0.47 18.68 -8.37
CA HIS A 137 -0.96 18.38 -8.45
C HIS A 137 -1.73 19.27 -7.46
N ARG A 138 -2.87 19.83 -7.91
CA ARG A 138 -3.74 20.67 -7.08
C ARG A 138 -4.86 19.83 -6.50
N VAL A 139 -4.98 19.86 -5.17
CA VAL A 139 -6.04 19.20 -4.42
C VAL A 139 -6.90 20.25 -3.76
N GLN A 140 -8.20 20.23 -4.04
CA GLN A 140 -9.15 21.21 -3.48
C GLN A 140 -10.46 20.52 -3.14
N GLY A 141 -11.18 21.08 -2.16
CA GLY A 141 -12.48 20.55 -1.77
C GLY A 141 -13.00 21.24 -0.51
N LEU A 142 -14.01 20.62 0.08
CA LEU A 142 -14.62 21.03 1.34
C LEU A 142 -14.44 19.90 2.35
N ILE A 143 -14.11 20.25 3.58
CA ILE A 143 -13.97 19.30 4.69
C ILE A 143 -14.70 19.84 5.92
N THR A 144 -15.44 19.00 6.60
CA THR A 144 -16.06 19.31 7.86
C THR A 144 -15.12 18.90 8.99
N ASP A 145 -14.70 19.87 9.79
CA ASP A 145 -13.81 19.61 10.93
C ASP A 145 -14.63 19.09 12.12
N LEU A 146 -14.02 18.33 13.01
CA LEU A 146 -14.68 17.81 14.21
C LEU A 146 -14.93 18.94 15.22
N CYS A 147 -16.01 18.81 15.97
CA CYS A 147 -16.35 19.75 17.03
C CYS A 147 -15.28 19.69 18.14
N PRO A 148 -14.59 20.81 18.45
CA PRO A 148 -13.56 20.83 19.47
C PRO A 148 -14.09 20.67 20.89
N ASP A 149 -15.35 21.09 21.13
CA ASP A 149 -15.93 21.07 22.48
C ASP A 149 -16.20 19.66 22.98
N CYS A 150 -16.77 18.78 22.13
CA CYS A 150 -17.03 17.39 22.44
C CYS A 150 -15.97 16.44 21.85
N GLU A 151 -14.85 16.97 21.37
CA GLU A 151 -13.75 16.21 20.76
C GLU A 151 -14.19 15.28 19.62
N GLY A 152 -15.22 15.66 18.87
CA GLY A 152 -15.75 14.92 17.74
C GLY A 152 -16.76 13.83 18.10
N VAL A 153 -17.06 13.60 19.38
CA VAL A 153 -17.96 12.52 19.80
C VAL A 153 -19.45 12.88 19.65
N GLY A 154 -19.77 14.18 19.70
CA GLY A 154 -21.13 14.70 19.61
C GLY A 154 -21.91 14.65 20.93
N ARG A 155 -21.39 14.01 21.95
CA ARG A 155 -22.10 13.77 23.23
C ARG A 155 -21.21 13.99 24.43
N TRP A 156 -21.87 14.37 25.52
CA TRP A 156 -21.28 14.49 26.84
C TRP A 156 -21.83 13.39 27.74
N VAL A 157 -21.02 12.81 28.57
CA VAL A 157 -21.39 11.85 29.61
C VAL A 157 -21.10 12.45 30.97
N SER A 158 -22.01 12.21 31.93
CA SER A 158 -21.77 12.54 33.34
C SER A 158 -21.41 11.28 34.11
N PRO A 159 -20.12 10.99 34.39
CA PRO A 159 -19.72 9.78 35.09
C PRO A 159 -20.26 9.67 36.52
N ARG A 160 -20.80 10.78 37.07
CA ARG A 160 -21.32 10.85 38.43
C ARG A 160 -22.82 10.80 38.51
N THR A 161 -23.53 10.90 37.40
CA THR A 161 -24.99 10.89 37.35
C THR A 161 -25.46 9.62 36.66
N LEU A 162 -26.24 8.82 37.40
CA LEU A 162 -26.81 7.60 36.84
C LEU A 162 -27.92 7.95 35.83
N CYS A 163 -28.06 7.13 34.84
CA CYS A 163 -29.11 7.22 33.82
C CYS A 163 -30.48 6.97 34.49
N GLN A 164 -31.35 7.94 34.50
CA GLN A 164 -32.69 7.83 35.11
C GLN A 164 -33.59 6.80 34.41
N ALA A 165 -33.33 6.45 33.17
CA ALA A 165 -34.14 5.49 32.43
C ALA A 165 -33.85 4.01 32.81
N CYS A 166 -32.69 3.72 33.36
CA CYS A 166 -32.26 2.37 33.73
C CYS A 166 -31.63 2.30 35.14
N ASP A 167 -31.71 3.37 35.92
CA ASP A 167 -31.14 3.48 37.29
C ASP A 167 -29.67 3.05 37.39
N GLY A 168 -28.92 3.27 36.30
CA GLY A 168 -27.50 2.91 36.22
C GLY A 168 -27.21 1.50 35.73
N GLU A 169 -28.21 0.65 35.48
CA GLU A 169 -28.00 -0.74 35.02
C GLU A 169 -27.58 -0.87 33.57
N GLY A 170 -27.74 0.16 32.75
CA GLY A 170 -27.40 0.13 31.33
C GLY A 170 -28.37 -0.67 30.45
N ARG A 171 -29.36 -1.33 31.08
CA ARG A 171 -30.35 -2.19 30.41
C ARG A 171 -31.74 -1.90 30.92
N VAL A 172 -32.74 -2.12 30.09
CA VAL A 172 -34.17 -1.99 30.42
C VAL A 172 -34.92 -3.23 29.99
N PRO A 173 -36.04 -3.57 30.66
CA PRO A 173 -36.87 -4.72 30.23
C PRO A 173 -37.34 -4.53 28.80
N GLY A 174 -37.17 -5.56 27.97
CA GLY A 174 -37.64 -5.58 26.61
C GLY A 174 -39.13 -5.96 26.51
N THR A 175 -39.68 -5.86 25.32
CA THR A 175 -41.10 -6.18 25.04
C THR A 175 -41.44 -7.67 25.19
N ARG A 176 -40.47 -8.56 25.13
CA ARG A 176 -40.68 -10.00 25.39
C ARG A 176 -40.34 -10.30 26.85
N SER A 177 -41.23 -11.06 27.49
CA SER A 177 -41.07 -11.48 28.90
C SER A 177 -39.68 -12.11 29.10
N GLY A 178 -38.90 -11.58 30.08
CA GLY A 178 -37.55 -12.05 30.39
C GLY A 178 -36.43 -11.56 29.49
N SER A 179 -36.67 -10.72 28.48
CA SER A 179 -35.62 -10.10 27.66
C SER A 179 -35.15 -8.77 28.23
N TRP A 180 -33.85 -8.53 28.16
CA TRP A 180 -33.22 -7.26 28.49
C TRP A 180 -32.67 -6.61 27.23
N VAL A 181 -32.96 -5.33 27.02
CA VAL A 181 -32.45 -4.56 25.89
C VAL A 181 -31.52 -3.46 26.41
N THR A 182 -30.55 -3.07 25.60
CA THR A 182 -29.66 -1.96 25.93
C THR A 182 -30.48 -0.67 26.12
N CYS A 183 -30.25 0.04 27.20
CA CYS A 183 -30.92 1.30 27.48
C CYS A 183 -30.56 2.34 26.40
N ALA A 184 -31.52 2.76 25.61
CA ALA A 184 -31.28 3.70 24.50
C ALA A 184 -30.75 5.09 24.96
N PRO A 185 -31.25 5.71 26.06
CA PRO A 185 -30.73 7.00 26.53
C PRO A 185 -29.26 6.98 26.91
N CYS A 186 -28.75 5.92 27.59
CA CYS A 186 -27.34 5.84 27.99
C CYS A 186 -26.50 4.95 27.08
N GLY A 187 -27.11 4.25 26.10
CA GLY A 187 -26.41 3.34 25.19
C GLY A 187 -25.74 2.13 25.89
N GLY A 188 -26.13 1.81 27.11
CA GLY A 188 -25.61 0.68 27.86
C GLY A 188 -24.65 1.00 29.01
N ASP A 189 -24.17 2.23 29.12
CA ASP A 189 -23.14 2.62 30.12
C ASP A 189 -23.70 2.91 31.53
N GLY A 190 -25.01 3.09 31.62
CA GLY A 190 -25.66 3.40 32.90
C GLY A 190 -25.53 4.85 33.36
N HIS A 191 -24.88 5.70 32.61
CA HIS A 191 -24.66 7.11 32.94
C HIS A 191 -25.52 8.06 32.12
N GLU A 192 -25.79 9.24 32.68
CA GLU A 192 -26.54 10.28 31.96
C GLU A 192 -25.74 10.84 30.79
N ARG A 193 -26.39 10.98 29.62
CA ARG A 193 -25.81 11.53 28.41
C ARG A 193 -26.60 12.73 27.90
N GLN A 194 -25.86 13.70 27.35
CA GLN A 194 -26.42 14.90 26.74
C GLN A 194 -25.76 15.15 25.37
N ALA A 195 -26.56 15.59 24.40
CA ALA A 195 -26.04 16.03 23.11
C ALA A 195 -25.15 17.29 23.28
N CYS A 196 -24.08 17.38 22.54
CA CYS A 196 -23.23 18.56 22.54
C CYS A 196 -24.01 19.74 21.91
N ALA A 197 -24.13 20.82 22.64
CA ALA A 197 -24.88 21.99 22.18
C ALA A 197 -24.23 22.66 20.96
N SER A 198 -22.90 22.66 20.88
CA SER A 198 -22.12 23.32 19.82
C SER A 198 -22.28 22.66 18.45
N CYS A 199 -22.46 21.34 18.40
CA CYS A 199 -22.63 20.59 17.15
C CYS A 199 -24.01 19.94 17.02
N GLY A 200 -24.91 20.15 17.97
CA GLY A 200 -26.25 19.54 17.97
C GLY A 200 -26.24 18.00 18.03
N GLY A 201 -25.14 17.42 18.51
CA GLY A 201 -25.00 15.94 18.62
C GLY A 201 -24.31 15.27 17.43
N SER A 202 -23.95 16.02 16.37
CA SER A 202 -23.29 15.45 15.17
C SER A 202 -21.82 15.06 15.38
N GLY A 203 -21.14 15.71 16.31
CA GLY A 203 -19.68 15.58 16.49
C GLY A 203 -18.85 16.39 15.49
N GLU A 204 -19.48 17.03 14.51
CA GLU A 204 -18.83 17.81 13.46
C GLU A 204 -19.30 19.26 13.50
N LEU A 205 -18.47 20.18 13.04
CA LEU A 205 -18.84 21.58 12.92
C LEU A 205 -19.88 21.75 11.80
N THR A 206 -20.81 22.66 11.97
CA THR A 206 -21.87 22.94 10.97
C THR A 206 -21.31 23.55 9.68
N SER A 207 -20.15 24.26 9.78
CA SER A 207 -19.51 24.91 8.63
C SER A 207 -18.41 24.04 8.05
N ALA A 208 -18.46 23.80 6.75
CA ALA A 208 -17.39 23.17 6.02
C ALA A 208 -16.26 24.19 5.72
N ARG A 209 -15.02 23.76 5.87
CA ARG A 209 -13.83 24.53 5.54
C ARG A 209 -13.35 24.17 4.13
N ALA A 210 -13.18 25.19 3.28
CA ALA A 210 -12.52 24.98 1.99
C ALA A 210 -11.02 24.76 2.18
N TYR A 211 -10.46 23.84 1.40
CA TYR A 211 -9.02 23.63 1.35
C TYR A 211 -8.52 23.66 -0.09
N HIS A 212 -7.29 24.12 -0.24
CA HIS A 212 -6.58 24.17 -1.50
C HIS A 212 -5.09 23.90 -1.23
N TYR A 213 -4.58 22.79 -1.74
CA TYR A 213 -3.19 22.40 -1.55
C TYR A 213 -2.51 22.11 -2.89
N GLU A 214 -1.29 22.57 -3.03
CA GLU A 214 -0.40 22.21 -4.12
C GLU A 214 0.56 21.12 -3.63
N VAL A 215 0.38 19.91 -4.15
CA VAL A 215 1.14 18.73 -3.76
C VAL A 215 2.22 18.49 -4.80
N ARG A 216 3.48 18.56 -4.38
CA ARG A 216 4.61 18.22 -5.23
C ARG A 216 4.76 16.71 -5.29
N ILE A 217 4.58 16.13 -6.46
CA ILE A 217 4.77 14.71 -6.74
C ILE A 217 6.20 14.54 -7.26
N PRO A 218 7.06 13.74 -6.60
CA PRO A 218 8.43 13.52 -7.05
C PRO A 218 8.49 12.74 -8.36
N ALA A 219 9.60 12.86 -9.08
CA ALA A 219 9.87 12.04 -10.26
C ALA A 219 10.01 10.55 -9.88
N GLY A 220 9.62 9.66 -10.79
CA GLY A 220 9.72 8.22 -10.59
C GLY A 220 8.61 7.60 -9.72
N VAL A 221 7.51 8.31 -9.53
CA VAL A 221 6.34 7.84 -8.80
C VAL A 221 5.60 6.77 -9.63
N ARG A 222 5.16 5.69 -8.96
CA ARG A 222 4.45 4.56 -9.58
C ARG A 222 2.97 4.55 -9.25
N ASP A 223 2.20 3.80 -10.03
CA ASP A 223 0.77 3.60 -9.78
C ASP A 223 0.53 3.01 -8.39
N GLY A 224 -0.51 3.50 -7.71
CA GLY A 224 -0.86 3.12 -6.35
C GLY A 224 0.04 3.70 -5.25
N GLN A 225 1.10 4.42 -5.58
CA GLN A 225 1.96 5.05 -4.58
C GLN A 225 1.24 6.22 -3.90
N THR A 226 1.48 6.40 -2.59
CA THR A 226 0.84 7.45 -1.79
C THR A 226 1.82 8.55 -1.43
N VAL A 227 1.33 9.78 -1.48
CA VAL A 227 2.03 10.98 -0.96
C VAL A 227 1.24 11.52 0.22
N VAL A 228 1.89 11.63 1.38
CA VAL A 228 1.24 12.07 2.62
C VAL A 228 1.66 13.50 2.96
N LEU A 229 0.67 14.37 3.11
CA LEU A 229 0.85 15.74 3.62
C LEU A 229 0.36 15.78 5.08
N ARG A 230 1.31 15.94 5.99
CA ARG A 230 1.03 15.92 7.43
C ARG A 230 0.18 17.12 7.85
N GLY A 231 -0.84 16.85 8.70
CA GLY A 231 -1.67 17.88 9.29
C GLY A 231 -2.58 18.64 8.30
N GLN A 232 -2.85 18.08 7.10
CA GLN A 232 -3.69 18.72 6.10
C GLN A 232 -5.08 18.07 5.94
N GLY A 233 -5.42 17.13 6.83
CA GLY A 233 -6.71 16.46 6.87
C GLY A 233 -7.73 17.16 7.78
N GLN A 234 -8.63 16.37 8.34
CA GLN A 234 -9.66 16.81 9.29
C GLN A 234 -9.01 17.27 10.60
N ARG A 235 -9.63 18.27 11.23
CA ARG A 235 -9.14 18.87 12.48
C ARG A 235 -10.10 18.59 13.63
N CYS A 236 -9.52 18.47 14.84
CA CYS A 236 -10.25 18.46 16.10
C CYS A 236 -9.42 19.22 17.15
N GLY A 237 -9.73 20.50 17.38
CA GLY A 237 -8.90 21.35 18.22
C GLY A 237 -7.45 21.41 17.73
N ALA A 238 -6.52 20.98 18.57
CA ALA A 238 -5.08 20.90 18.22
C ALA A 238 -4.70 19.65 17.42
N ARG A 239 -5.55 18.63 17.39
CA ARG A 239 -5.30 17.39 16.65
C ARG A 239 -5.67 17.56 15.18
N GLN A 240 -4.81 17.09 14.28
CA GLN A 240 -5.02 17.18 12.86
C GLN A 240 -4.64 15.84 12.22
N ALA A 241 -5.47 15.37 11.30
CA ALA A 241 -5.15 14.21 10.46
C ALA A 241 -4.33 14.64 9.24
N ASP A 242 -3.85 13.67 8.50
CA ASP A 242 -3.06 13.89 7.29
C ASP A 242 -3.95 13.89 6.04
N LEU A 243 -3.44 14.48 4.96
CA LEU A 243 -3.97 14.28 3.62
C LEU A 243 -3.14 13.19 2.93
N VAL A 244 -3.82 12.19 2.42
CA VAL A 244 -3.23 11.05 1.71
C VAL A 244 -3.64 11.13 0.25
N LEU A 245 -2.67 11.39 -0.63
CA LEU A 245 -2.86 11.47 -2.07
C LEU A 245 -2.38 10.16 -2.70
N THR A 246 -3.29 9.38 -3.25
CA THR A 246 -2.98 8.15 -4.00
C THR A 246 -2.77 8.48 -5.46
N ILE A 247 -1.64 8.09 -6.00
CA ILE A 247 -1.29 8.33 -7.40
C ILE A 247 -1.93 7.25 -8.26
N ARG A 248 -2.63 7.67 -9.33
CA ARG A 248 -3.12 6.82 -10.40
C ARG A 248 -2.47 7.22 -11.71
N LEU A 249 -1.76 6.27 -12.33
CA LEU A 249 -1.19 6.49 -13.64
C LEU A 249 -2.24 6.26 -14.71
N ARG A 250 -2.41 7.26 -15.60
CA ARG A 250 -3.26 7.11 -16.77
C ARG A 250 -2.61 6.16 -17.77
N GLU A 251 -3.41 5.31 -18.41
CA GLU A 251 -2.95 4.45 -19.49
C GLU A 251 -2.33 5.30 -20.61
N HIS A 252 -1.19 4.83 -21.14
CA HIS A 252 -0.48 5.55 -22.20
C HIS A 252 -0.63 4.80 -23.54
N PRO A 253 -0.91 5.49 -24.65
CA PRO A 253 -1.17 4.84 -25.93
C PRO A 253 0.04 4.13 -26.54
N LEU A 254 1.27 4.55 -26.19
CA LEU A 254 2.50 4.03 -26.78
C LEU A 254 3.33 3.17 -25.82
N PHE A 255 3.18 3.37 -24.52
CA PHE A 255 3.98 2.69 -23.50
C PHE A 255 3.14 1.79 -22.63
N THR A 256 3.64 0.62 -22.34
CA THR A 256 3.01 -0.36 -21.46
C THR A 256 4.00 -0.86 -20.40
N TRP A 257 3.47 -1.20 -19.22
CA TRP A 257 4.26 -1.79 -18.16
C TRP A 257 4.42 -3.30 -18.36
N ARG A 258 5.64 -3.79 -18.18
CA ARG A 258 5.93 -5.23 -18.15
C ARG A 258 5.79 -5.78 -16.74
N ALA A 259 5.73 -7.11 -16.62
CA ALA A 259 5.64 -7.79 -15.33
C ALA A 259 6.83 -7.50 -14.40
N ASP A 260 8.01 -7.25 -14.95
CA ASP A 260 9.23 -6.86 -14.25
C ASP A 260 9.28 -5.36 -13.87
N GLN A 261 8.17 -4.66 -14.06
CA GLN A 261 8.04 -3.23 -13.82
C GLN A 261 8.97 -2.34 -14.68
N THR A 262 9.47 -2.84 -15.78
CA THR A 262 10.13 -2.06 -16.82
C THR A 262 9.13 -1.54 -17.85
N LEU A 263 9.53 -0.54 -18.63
CA LEU A 263 8.67 0.06 -19.63
C LEU A 263 8.91 -0.58 -20.99
N SER A 264 7.84 -0.85 -21.74
CA SER A 264 7.92 -1.30 -23.12
C SER A 264 7.14 -0.40 -24.06
N CYS A 265 7.62 -0.30 -25.28
CA CYS A 265 6.97 0.41 -26.39
C CYS A 265 6.85 -0.54 -27.57
N THR A 266 5.63 -0.71 -28.11
CA THR A 266 5.41 -1.48 -29.32
C THR A 266 5.47 -0.57 -30.52
N VAL A 267 6.44 -0.80 -31.42
CA VAL A 267 6.65 0.00 -32.64
C VAL A 267 6.21 -0.80 -33.84
N PRO A 268 5.17 -0.36 -34.56
CA PRO A 268 4.77 -0.99 -35.81
C PRO A 268 5.79 -0.67 -36.91
N VAL A 269 6.30 -1.70 -37.57
CA VAL A 269 7.30 -1.59 -38.64
C VAL A 269 6.87 -2.45 -39.82
N ASP A 270 7.00 -1.95 -41.02
CA ASP A 270 6.73 -2.76 -42.21
C ASP A 270 7.81 -3.84 -42.43
N LEU A 271 7.40 -4.97 -42.93
CA LEU A 271 8.25 -6.15 -43.16
C LEU A 271 9.51 -5.81 -43.95
N PHE A 272 9.42 -4.94 -44.97
CA PHE A 272 10.57 -4.66 -45.84
C PHE A 272 11.62 -3.80 -45.14
N THR A 273 11.21 -2.88 -44.29
CA THR A 273 12.12 -2.11 -43.42
C THR A 273 12.85 -3.02 -42.44
N VAL A 274 12.17 -4.04 -41.90
CA VAL A 274 12.81 -5.05 -41.01
C VAL A 274 13.86 -5.86 -41.81
N LEU A 275 13.48 -6.39 -42.97
CA LEU A 275 14.38 -7.21 -43.79
C LEU A 275 15.57 -6.41 -44.35
N ALA A 276 15.40 -5.10 -44.57
CA ALA A 276 16.47 -4.21 -45.02
C ALA A 276 17.37 -3.68 -43.89
N HIS A 277 17.18 -4.14 -42.63
CA HIS A 277 17.85 -3.60 -41.45
C HIS A 277 17.80 -2.06 -41.39
N GLY A 278 16.61 -1.54 -41.71
CA GLY A 278 16.37 -0.09 -41.79
C GLY A 278 16.42 0.61 -40.44
N VAL A 279 15.96 1.86 -40.43
CA VAL A 279 15.93 2.70 -39.22
C VAL A 279 14.48 3.05 -38.90
N VAL A 280 14.09 2.89 -37.64
CA VAL A 280 12.76 3.28 -37.14
C VAL A 280 12.88 4.40 -36.11
N GLN A 281 11.81 5.16 -35.96
CA GLN A 281 11.71 6.19 -34.93
C GLN A 281 10.98 5.64 -33.71
N VAL A 282 11.62 5.74 -32.53
CA VAL A 282 11.08 5.29 -31.25
C VAL A 282 10.83 6.51 -30.38
N PRO A 283 9.62 6.69 -29.82
CA PRO A 283 9.33 7.76 -28.87
C PRO A 283 10.02 7.52 -27.51
N THR A 284 10.40 8.60 -26.85
CA THR A 284 10.86 8.57 -25.46
C THR A 284 9.83 9.22 -24.55
N LEU A 285 9.92 8.97 -23.25
CA LEU A 285 9.08 9.61 -22.22
C LEU A 285 9.22 11.14 -22.18
N GLU A 286 10.30 11.68 -22.72
CA GLU A 286 10.54 13.13 -22.80
C GLU A 286 9.90 13.77 -24.03
N GLY A 287 9.22 12.99 -24.87
CA GLY A 287 8.61 13.47 -26.10
C GLY A 287 9.58 13.57 -27.28
N HIS A 288 10.82 13.09 -27.15
CA HIS A 288 11.78 13.04 -28.25
C HIS A 288 11.65 11.76 -29.06
N LEU A 289 12.05 11.82 -30.34
CA LEU A 289 12.13 10.66 -31.20
C LEU A 289 13.59 10.24 -31.38
N ILE A 290 13.89 8.98 -31.11
CA ILE A 290 15.20 8.39 -31.30
C ILE A 290 15.19 7.55 -32.58
N LYS A 291 16.23 7.67 -33.40
CA LYS A 291 16.45 6.76 -34.52
C LYS A 291 17.11 5.48 -34.03
N LEU A 292 16.43 4.37 -34.20
CA LEU A 292 16.89 3.05 -33.83
C LEU A 292 17.17 2.25 -35.12
N ALA A 293 18.41 1.80 -35.28
CA ALA A 293 18.75 0.86 -36.35
C ALA A 293 18.23 -0.52 -35.95
N LEU A 294 17.53 -1.19 -36.87
CA LEU A 294 16.98 -2.50 -36.63
C LEU A 294 18.12 -3.54 -36.64
N ALA A 295 18.28 -4.24 -35.53
CA ALA A 295 19.12 -5.43 -35.41
C ALA A 295 18.25 -6.68 -35.57
N ASP A 296 18.90 -7.84 -35.68
CA ASP A 296 18.21 -9.12 -35.71
C ASP A 296 17.48 -9.35 -34.39
N GLY A 297 16.17 -9.58 -34.45
CA GLY A 297 15.33 -9.86 -33.30
C GLY A 297 14.06 -9.01 -33.24
N ALA A 298 13.05 -9.54 -32.59
CA ALA A 298 11.75 -8.88 -32.44
C ALA A 298 11.73 -7.85 -31.30
N GLU A 299 12.75 -7.83 -30.44
CA GLU A 299 12.84 -6.97 -29.28
C GLU A 299 14.24 -6.38 -29.13
N GLN A 300 14.31 -5.08 -28.86
CA GLN A 300 15.56 -4.37 -28.58
C GLN A 300 15.43 -3.61 -27.26
N THR A 301 16.51 -3.54 -26.50
CA THR A 301 16.54 -2.84 -25.21
C THR A 301 17.37 -1.58 -25.29
N LEU A 302 16.78 -0.43 -24.94
CA LEU A 302 17.44 0.86 -24.87
C LEU A 302 17.79 1.17 -23.39
N PRO A 303 19.06 1.06 -22.98
CA PRO A 303 19.45 1.32 -21.59
C PRO A 303 19.28 2.81 -21.25
N GLY A 304 18.76 3.10 -20.05
CA GLY A 304 18.62 4.47 -19.57
C GLY A 304 17.53 5.31 -20.23
N MET A 305 16.67 4.72 -21.07
CA MET A 305 15.57 5.41 -21.77
C MET A 305 14.19 5.08 -21.21
N GLY A 306 14.13 4.24 -20.18
CA GLY A 306 12.89 3.84 -19.53
C GLY A 306 12.46 4.79 -18.42
N PHE A 307 11.61 4.26 -17.53
CA PHE A 307 11.06 5.01 -16.42
C PHE A 307 12.10 5.25 -15.32
N PRO A 308 12.12 6.44 -14.67
CA PRO A 308 13.08 6.74 -13.62
C PRO A 308 12.82 5.90 -12.38
N ASN A 309 13.90 5.50 -11.72
CA ASN A 309 13.91 4.82 -10.44
C ASN A 309 13.96 5.85 -9.30
N LYS A 310 13.77 5.39 -8.06
CA LYS A 310 13.81 6.25 -6.86
C LYS A 310 15.19 6.88 -6.59
N ASP A 311 16.25 6.28 -7.10
CA ASP A 311 17.64 6.74 -7.00
C ASP A 311 18.02 7.80 -8.05
N GLY A 312 17.07 8.16 -8.93
CA GLY A 312 17.28 9.10 -10.04
C GLY A 312 17.88 8.46 -11.29
N SER A 313 18.28 7.20 -11.25
CA SER A 313 18.68 6.45 -12.44
C SER A 313 17.48 6.14 -13.30
N ARG A 314 17.69 5.92 -14.61
CA ARG A 314 16.63 5.47 -15.51
C ARG A 314 16.77 3.99 -15.84
N GLY A 315 15.67 3.29 -15.80
CA GLY A 315 15.58 1.90 -16.23
C GLY A 315 15.72 1.75 -17.74
N PRO A 316 15.71 0.52 -18.25
CA PRO A 316 15.69 0.25 -19.69
C PRO A 316 14.30 0.51 -20.27
N LEU A 317 14.26 0.86 -21.56
CA LEU A 317 13.07 0.85 -22.40
C LEU A 317 13.15 -0.36 -23.35
N HIS A 318 12.18 -1.24 -23.27
CA HIS A 318 12.05 -2.37 -24.17
C HIS A 318 11.24 -1.98 -25.41
N VAL A 319 11.84 -2.07 -26.57
CA VAL A 319 11.19 -1.79 -27.85
C VAL A 319 10.82 -3.10 -28.51
N VAL A 320 9.53 -3.36 -28.60
CA VAL A 320 8.99 -4.55 -29.25
C VAL A 320 8.58 -4.18 -30.68
N LEU A 321 9.18 -4.82 -31.66
CA LEU A 321 8.89 -4.58 -33.08
C LEU A 321 7.67 -5.41 -33.49
N GLN A 322 6.61 -4.73 -33.88
CA GLN A 322 5.43 -5.36 -34.46
C GLN A 322 5.53 -5.29 -35.98
N THR A 323 5.96 -6.38 -36.59
CA THR A 323 6.08 -6.46 -38.04
C THR A 323 4.71 -6.46 -38.73
N LEU A 324 4.48 -5.50 -39.58
CA LEU A 324 3.28 -5.39 -40.39
C LEU A 324 3.58 -5.79 -41.84
N THR A 325 2.75 -6.67 -42.37
CA THR A 325 2.82 -7.01 -43.80
C THR A 325 1.85 -6.14 -44.57
N PRO A 326 2.33 -5.31 -45.52
CA PRO A 326 1.44 -4.51 -46.34
C PRO A 326 0.47 -5.39 -47.14
N THR A 327 -0.78 -4.99 -47.21
CA THR A 327 -1.84 -5.73 -47.91
C THR A 327 -2.05 -5.25 -49.36
N THR A 328 -1.58 -4.04 -49.66
CA THR A 328 -1.71 -3.41 -50.98
C THR A 328 -0.37 -2.84 -51.45
N TYR A 329 -0.09 -2.96 -52.74
CA TYR A 329 1.16 -2.51 -53.35
C TYR A 329 0.87 -1.69 -54.59
N SER A 330 1.65 -0.65 -54.83
CA SER A 330 1.66 0.04 -56.12
C SER A 330 2.23 -0.86 -57.22
N ALA A 331 1.95 -0.56 -58.48
CA ALA A 331 2.48 -1.30 -59.64
C ALA A 331 4.02 -1.39 -59.63
N THR A 332 4.69 -0.32 -59.22
CA THR A 332 6.15 -0.29 -59.07
C THR A 332 6.66 -1.21 -57.97
N GLN A 333 5.99 -1.21 -56.81
CA GLN A 333 6.33 -2.08 -55.68
C GLN A 333 6.11 -3.56 -56.03
N GLN A 334 5.00 -3.90 -56.73
CA GLN A 334 4.75 -5.25 -57.22
C GLN A 334 5.84 -5.74 -58.17
N ALA A 335 6.30 -4.89 -59.11
CA ALA A 335 7.37 -5.23 -60.02
C ALA A 335 8.71 -5.50 -59.29
N LEU A 336 9.02 -4.72 -58.22
CA LEU A 336 10.20 -4.95 -57.41
C LEU A 336 10.11 -6.24 -56.59
N LEU A 337 8.94 -6.53 -56.01
CA LEU A 337 8.67 -7.79 -55.31
C LEU A 337 8.78 -9.00 -56.18
N ALA A 338 8.25 -8.91 -57.44
CA ALA A 338 8.38 -9.99 -58.42
C ALA A 338 9.85 -10.26 -58.80
N LYS A 339 10.65 -9.20 -59.00
CA LYS A 339 12.09 -9.34 -59.24
C LYS A 339 12.83 -9.97 -58.06
N LEU A 340 12.51 -9.56 -56.83
CA LEU A 340 13.09 -10.14 -55.58
C LEU A 340 12.73 -11.62 -55.45
N ALA A 341 11.45 -11.98 -55.63
CA ALA A 341 10.98 -13.34 -55.62
C ALA A 341 11.66 -14.23 -56.64
N ALA A 342 11.79 -13.72 -57.87
CA ALA A 342 12.50 -14.42 -58.95
C ALA A 342 13.98 -14.66 -58.61
N SER A 343 14.66 -13.66 -58.03
CA SER A 343 16.05 -13.79 -57.57
C SER A 343 16.23 -14.86 -56.49
N ILE A 344 15.34 -14.86 -55.48
CA ILE A 344 15.35 -15.86 -54.39
C ILE A 344 15.07 -17.27 -54.95
N GLN A 345 14.16 -17.42 -55.89
CA GLN A 345 13.87 -18.71 -56.55
C GLN A 345 15.04 -19.23 -57.38
N ALA A 346 15.78 -18.34 -58.01
CA ALA A 346 16.96 -18.70 -58.83
C ALA A 346 18.12 -19.20 -57.95
N ASP A 347 18.32 -18.58 -56.77
CA ASP A 347 19.35 -18.98 -55.81
C ASP A 347 18.81 -18.98 -54.36
N PRO A 348 18.08 -20.01 -53.96
CA PRO A 348 17.44 -20.04 -52.66
C PRO A 348 18.38 -20.36 -51.49
N LEU A 349 19.57 -20.87 -51.74
CA LEU A 349 20.44 -21.46 -50.70
C LEU A 349 20.88 -20.45 -49.62
N PRO A 350 21.34 -19.23 -49.93
CA PRO A 350 21.78 -18.30 -48.89
C PRO A 350 20.61 -17.71 -48.09
N ALA A 351 19.43 -17.56 -48.72
CA ALA A 351 18.30 -16.83 -48.10
C ALA A 351 17.28 -17.77 -47.43
N CYS A 352 17.06 -18.98 -47.97
CA CYS A 352 16.02 -19.90 -47.50
C CYS A 352 16.51 -21.37 -47.65
N PRO A 353 17.32 -21.87 -46.73
CA PRO A 353 17.86 -23.24 -46.85
C PRO A 353 16.76 -24.32 -46.86
N GLU A 354 15.63 -24.08 -46.15
CA GLU A 354 14.48 -25.01 -46.17
C GLU A 354 13.80 -25.06 -47.54
N LEU A 355 13.69 -23.92 -48.24
CA LEU A 355 13.15 -23.86 -49.57
C LEU A 355 14.08 -24.58 -50.59
N ALA A 356 15.39 -24.44 -50.42
CA ALA A 356 16.38 -25.16 -51.20
C ALA A 356 16.27 -26.69 -51.01
N ALA A 357 16.14 -27.14 -49.77
CA ALA A 357 15.94 -28.55 -49.46
C ALA A 357 14.64 -29.10 -50.07
N TRP A 358 13.55 -28.35 -49.96
CA TRP A 358 12.27 -28.70 -50.55
C TRP A 358 12.36 -28.81 -52.08
N GLN A 359 12.96 -27.82 -52.72
CA GLN A 359 13.16 -27.85 -54.20
C GLN A 359 14.05 -29.02 -54.64
N ALA A 360 15.04 -29.41 -53.84
CA ALA A 360 15.84 -30.60 -54.10
C ALA A 360 14.99 -31.89 -54.02
N GLN A 361 14.13 -32.03 -53.04
CA GLN A 361 13.19 -33.13 -52.91
C GLN A 361 12.20 -33.21 -54.08
N LEU A 362 11.63 -32.06 -54.49
CA LEU A 362 10.75 -32.02 -55.67
C LEU A 362 11.45 -32.47 -56.93
N ARG A 363 12.72 -32.06 -57.16
CA ARG A 363 13.51 -32.51 -58.31
C ARG A 363 13.80 -34.02 -58.29
N GLN A 364 14.00 -34.60 -57.12
CA GLN A 364 14.14 -36.03 -56.96
C GLN A 364 12.84 -36.79 -57.29
N HIS A 365 11.71 -36.28 -56.78
CA HIS A 365 10.40 -36.89 -57.02
C HIS A 365 9.97 -36.82 -58.47
N ALA A 366 10.28 -35.72 -59.20
CA ALA A 366 9.96 -35.55 -60.59
C ALA A 366 10.86 -36.41 -61.55
N ARG A 367 11.95 -37.01 -61.04
CA ARG A 367 12.85 -37.89 -61.78
C ARG A 367 12.55 -39.39 -61.52
N SER A 368 11.73 -39.72 -60.55
CA SER A 368 11.20 -41.04 -60.26
C SER A 368 9.85 -41.27 -60.96
#